data_47bd4c1a4b3e14b2a7c5670fee055f71
#
_entry.id   47bd4c1a4b3e14b2a7c5670fee055f71
#
_cell.length_a   1.000
_cell.length_b   1.000
_cell.length_c   1.000
_cell.angle_alpha   90.00
_cell.angle_beta   90.00
_cell.angle_gamma   90.00
#
_symmetry.space_group_name_H-M   'P 1'
#
loop_
_entity.id
_entity.type
_entity.pdbx_description
1 polymer ?
#
loop_
_entity_poly.entity_id
_entity_poly.type
_entity_poly.pdbx_seq_one_letter_code
_entity_poly.pdbx_strand_id
1 'polypeptide(L)'
;VQLTAGLVYERVNEMKKAESAFESAMRLGKGNPNIQNAYAGFLCRTGKNIAGEKLFAEVIRNPLYQTPEVAFVNAGVCARSAGNVLDADRYFNRAIAIRPNMPEALLQLGNDAFDRGEAADARDIVQRYLAVNAPTADILWLGFRAQRKLGDSVAAAVYARRIQTEFPNSEQAQNMRNGVDR
;
A
#
# COMPACT_ATOMS: atom_id res chain seq x y z
N VAL A 1 -10.83 -22.47 0.88
CA VAL A 1 -12.09 -22.18 0.18
C VAL A 1 -12.73 -20.87 0.69
N GLN A 2 -13.04 -20.76 1.99
CA GLN A 2 -13.76 -19.58 2.52
C GLN A 2 -12.94 -18.28 2.43
N LEU A 3 -11.63 -18.31 2.66
CA LEU A 3 -10.75 -17.15 2.49
C LEU A 3 -10.79 -16.64 1.05
N THR A 4 -10.66 -17.55 0.08
CA THR A 4 -10.73 -17.17 -1.35
C THR A 4 -12.10 -16.61 -1.71
N ALA A 5 -13.19 -17.18 -1.17
CA ALA A 5 -14.54 -16.67 -1.37
C ALA A 5 -14.68 -15.24 -0.83
N GLY A 6 -14.13 -14.95 0.36
CA GLY A 6 -14.11 -13.60 0.93
C GLY A 6 -13.43 -12.58 0.02
N LEU A 7 -12.24 -12.91 -0.48
CA LEU A 7 -11.49 -12.06 -1.41
C LEU A 7 -12.22 -11.84 -2.75
N VAL A 8 -12.87 -12.88 -3.28
CA VAL A 8 -13.66 -12.77 -4.52
C VAL A 8 -14.88 -11.87 -4.31
N TYR A 9 -15.65 -12.10 -3.23
CA TYR A 9 -16.83 -11.28 -2.93
C TYR A 9 -16.46 -9.81 -2.71
N GLU A 10 -15.34 -9.55 -2.03
CA GLU A 10 -14.83 -8.19 -1.86
C GLU A 10 -14.52 -7.54 -3.22
N ARG A 11 -13.84 -8.26 -4.12
CA ARG A 11 -13.47 -7.77 -5.45
C ARG A 11 -14.66 -7.43 -6.33
N VAL A 12 -15.77 -8.15 -6.17
CA VAL A 12 -17.04 -7.87 -6.89
C VAL A 12 -17.99 -6.96 -6.10
N ASN A 13 -17.47 -6.30 -5.06
CA ASN A 13 -18.20 -5.33 -4.21
C ASN A 13 -19.40 -5.93 -3.44
N GLU A 14 -19.39 -7.23 -3.19
CA GLU A 14 -20.42 -7.93 -2.41
C GLU A 14 -20.01 -7.99 -0.91
N MET A 15 -19.90 -6.81 -0.27
CA MET A 15 -19.25 -6.64 1.05
C MET A 15 -19.85 -7.51 2.15
N LYS A 16 -21.19 -7.69 2.20
CA LYS A 16 -21.86 -8.56 3.21
C LYS A 16 -21.48 -10.03 3.04
N LYS A 17 -21.39 -10.50 1.80
CA LYS A 17 -20.97 -11.88 1.51
C LYS A 17 -19.48 -12.06 1.80
N ALA A 18 -18.67 -11.05 1.49
CA ALA A 18 -17.24 -11.05 1.82
C ALA A 18 -17.04 -11.19 3.34
N GLU A 19 -17.69 -10.37 4.14
CA GLU A 19 -17.59 -10.43 5.60
C GLU A 19 -17.97 -11.81 6.15
N SER A 20 -19.13 -12.36 5.75
CA SER A 20 -19.57 -13.68 6.18
C SER A 20 -18.58 -14.80 5.80
N ALA A 21 -17.96 -14.69 4.62
CA ALA A 21 -16.96 -15.64 4.16
C ALA A 21 -15.65 -15.52 4.98
N PHE A 22 -15.19 -14.29 5.27
CA PHE A 22 -14.02 -14.08 6.14
C PHE A 22 -14.27 -14.58 7.57
N GLU A 23 -15.42 -14.30 8.17
CA GLU A 23 -15.79 -14.82 9.49
C GLU A 23 -15.83 -16.35 9.51
N SER A 24 -16.37 -16.96 8.44
CA SER A 24 -16.35 -18.42 8.29
C SER A 24 -14.93 -18.97 8.16
N ALA A 25 -14.06 -18.27 7.40
CA ALA A 25 -12.64 -18.62 7.30
C ALA A 25 -11.95 -18.55 8.67
N MET A 26 -12.22 -17.54 9.47
CA MET A 26 -11.69 -17.38 10.83
C MET A 26 -12.13 -18.51 11.76
N ARG A 27 -13.41 -18.92 11.70
CA ARG A 27 -13.91 -20.05 12.50
C ARG A 27 -13.27 -21.37 12.14
N LEU A 28 -13.10 -21.63 10.84
CA LEU A 28 -12.57 -22.89 10.35
C LEU A 28 -11.04 -22.99 10.46
N GLY A 29 -10.35 -21.89 10.27
CA GLY A 29 -8.90 -21.77 10.31
C GLY A 29 -8.39 -21.13 11.59
N LYS A 30 -8.86 -21.56 12.78
CA LYS A 30 -8.50 -20.99 14.08
C LYS A 30 -7.00 -20.72 14.20
N GLY A 31 -6.65 -19.47 14.47
CA GLY A 31 -5.26 -19.04 14.68
C GLY A 31 -4.39 -18.99 13.41
N ASN A 32 -4.95 -19.20 12.23
CA ASN A 32 -4.18 -19.09 10.99
C ASN A 32 -3.87 -17.62 10.67
N PRO A 33 -2.60 -17.19 10.74
CA PRO A 33 -2.24 -15.79 10.60
C PRO A 33 -2.48 -15.23 9.18
N ASN A 34 -2.48 -16.07 8.14
CA ASN A 34 -2.83 -15.63 6.79
C ASN A 34 -4.30 -15.24 6.68
N ILE A 35 -5.19 -15.99 7.33
CA ILE A 35 -6.62 -15.67 7.38
C ILE A 35 -6.84 -14.40 8.19
N GLN A 36 -6.19 -14.31 9.36
CA GLN A 36 -6.26 -13.11 10.20
C GLN A 36 -5.78 -11.86 9.46
N ASN A 37 -4.63 -11.94 8.77
CA ASN A 37 -4.09 -10.84 7.99
C ASN A 37 -5.04 -10.38 6.86
N ALA A 38 -5.62 -11.32 6.12
CA ALA A 38 -6.56 -11.00 5.04
C ALA A 38 -7.85 -10.36 5.57
N TYR A 39 -8.41 -10.91 6.64
CA TYR A 39 -9.63 -10.37 7.26
C TYR A 39 -9.38 -9.01 7.91
N ALA A 40 -8.23 -8.82 8.57
CA ALA A 40 -7.84 -7.53 9.10
C ALA A 40 -7.80 -6.45 8.00
N GLY A 41 -7.21 -6.76 6.84
CA GLY A 41 -7.20 -5.87 5.68
C GLY A 41 -8.61 -5.53 5.19
N PHE A 42 -9.49 -6.52 5.08
CA PHE A 42 -10.89 -6.30 4.74
C PHE A 42 -11.59 -5.36 5.75
N LEU A 43 -11.41 -5.60 7.04
CA LEU A 43 -12.01 -4.75 8.09
C LEU A 43 -11.57 -3.29 7.95
N CYS A 44 -10.29 -3.05 7.70
CA CYS A 44 -9.78 -1.69 7.51
C CYS A 44 -10.37 -1.02 6.24
N ARG A 45 -10.43 -1.74 5.12
CA ARG A 45 -11.04 -1.20 3.88
C ARG A 45 -12.54 -0.91 4.00
N THR A 46 -13.21 -1.56 4.95
CA THR A 46 -14.64 -1.34 5.25
C THR A 46 -14.86 -0.38 6.42
N GLY A 47 -13.80 0.33 6.87
CA GLY A 47 -13.89 1.34 7.94
C GLY A 47 -13.90 0.78 9.36
N LYS A 48 -13.76 -0.54 9.54
CA LYS A 48 -13.67 -1.19 10.84
C LYS A 48 -12.22 -1.22 11.37
N ASN A 49 -11.56 -0.05 11.35
CA ASN A 49 -10.12 0.09 11.56
C ASN A 49 -9.66 -0.49 12.91
N ILE A 50 -10.36 -0.21 14.01
CA ILE A 50 -9.99 -0.71 15.35
C ILE A 50 -9.95 -2.24 15.38
N ALA A 51 -10.92 -2.91 14.77
CA ALA A 51 -10.96 -4.37 14.70
C ALA A 51 -9.84 -4.92 13.80
N GLY A 52 -9.57 -4.26 12.67
CA GLY A 52 -8.47 -4.61 11.78
C GLY A 52 -7.10 -4.47 12.44
N GLU A 53 -6.84 -3.34 13.10
CA GLU A 53 -5.58 -3.09 13.82
C GLU A 53 -5.33 -4.13 14.93
N LYS A 54 -6.39 -4.51 15.67
CA LYS A 54 -6.27 -5.57 16.68
C LYS A 54 -5.82 -6.90 16.06
N LEU A 55 -6.42 -7.30 14.97
CA LEU A 55 -6.01 -8.54 14.26
C LEU A 55 -4.60 -8.44 13.70
N PHE A 56 -4.21 -7.31 13.11
CA PHE A 56 -2.83 -7.11 12.66
C PHE A 56 -1.82 -7.23 13.81
N ALA A 57 -2.15 -6.67 14.98
CA ALA A 57 -1.28 -6.80 16.16
C ALA A 57 -1.12 -8.25 16.62
N GLU A 58 -2.15 -9.10 16.46
CA GLU A 58 -2.06 -10.54 16.72
C GLU A 58 -1.18 -11.24 15.68
N VAL A 59 -1.38 -10.95 14.39
CA VAL A 59 -0.59 -11.52 13.29
C VAL A 59 0.90 -11.18 13.40
N ILE A 60 1.22 -9.92 13.66
CA ILE A 60 2.61 -9.43 13.79
C ILE A 60 3.34 -10.11 14.96
N ARG A 61 2.62 -10.43 16.02
CA ARG A 61 3.20 -11.13 17.19
C ARG A 61 3.28 -12.66 17.03
N ASN A 62 2.68 -13.22 15.98
CA ASN A 62 2.67 -14.65 15.76
C ASN A 62 4.01 -15.10 15.15
N PRO A 63 4.86 -15.86 15.87
CA PRO A 63 6.16 -16.28 15.36
C PRO A 63 6.07 -17.28 14.20
N LEU A 64 4.90 -17.87 13.97
CA LEU A 64 4.67 -18.80 12.86
C LEU A 64 4.26 -18.08 11.56
N TYR A 65 4.06 -16.77 11.60
CA TYR A 65 3.74 -16.01 10.39
C TYR A 65 4.98 -15.80 9.52
N GLN A 66 4.96 -16.33 8.30
CA GLN A 66 6.12 -16.41 7.43
C GLN A 66 6.47 -15.09 6.72
N THR A 67 5.54 -14.15 6.67
CA THR A 67 5.69 -12.88 5.93
C THR A 67 5.28 -11.68 6.79
N PRO A 68 5.97 -11.45 7.93
CA PRO A 68 5.61 -10.38 8.86
C PRO A 68 5.70 -8.98 8.21
N GLU A 69 6.58 -8.79 7.22
CA GLU A 69 6.68 -7.55 6.45
C GLU A 69 5.38 -7.21 5.72
N VAL A 70 4.64 -8.21 5.25
CA VAL A 70 3.33 -8.02 4.60
C VAL A 70 2.29 -7.55 5.62
N ALA A 71 2.28 -8.13 6.82
CA ALA A 71 1.38 -7.68 7.88
C ALA A 71 1.71 -6.24 8.33
N PHE A 72 2.99 -5.89 8.41
CA PHE A 72 3.40 -4.52 8.72
C PHE A 72 2.91 -3.53 7.65
N VAL A 73 3.05 -3.82 6.36
CA VAL A 73 2.51 -2.94 5.31
C VAL A 73 1.00 -2.79 5.44
N ASN A 74 0.28 -3.89 5.58
CA ASN A 74 -1.18 -3.86 5.71
C ASN A 74 -1.65 -3.10 6.95
N ALA A 75 -0.97 -3.27 8.09
CA ALA A 75 -1.23 -2.52 9.31
C ALA A 75 -0.95 -1.01 9.12
N GLY A 76 0.11 -0.67 8.40
CA GLY A 76 0.43 0.71 8.06
C GLY A 76 -0.65 1.38 7.19
N VAL A 77 -1.12 0.67 6.17
CA VAL A 77 -2.24 1.15 5.32
C VAL A 77 -3.51 1.32 6.15
N CYS A 78 -3.79 0.40 7.08
CA CYS A 78 -4.92 0.50 8.00
C CYS A 78 -4.80 1.73 8.92
N ALA A 79 -3.67 1.91 9.56
CA ALA A 79 -3.41 3.05 10.45
C ALA A 79 -3.55 4.38 9.70
N ARG A 80 -3.03 4.46 8.46
CA ARG A 80 -3.20 5.65 7.61
C ARG A 80 -4.67 5.93 7.32
N SER A 81 -5.44 4.92 6.95
CA SER A 81 -6.88 5.08 6.67
C SER A 81 -7.68 5.53 7.90
N ALA A 82 -7.17 5.25 9.10
CA ALA A 82 -7.69 5.74 10.37
C ALA A 82 -7.18 7.15 10.76
N GLY A 83 -6.31 7.77 9.94
CA GLY A 83 -5.69 9.06 10.24
C GLY A 83 -4.44 8.99 11.14
N ASN A 84 -3.98 7.79 11.50
CA ASN A 84 -2.84 7.55 12.38
C ASN A 84 -1.52 7.52 11.59
N VAL A 85 -1.12 8.66 11.01
CA VAL A 85 0.05 8.75 10.11
C VAL A 85 1.35 8.31 10.79
N LEU A 86 1.57 8.67 12.06
CA LEU A 86 2.78 8.29 12.80
C LEU A 86 2.90 6.77 12.99
N ASP A 87 1.81 6.09 13.26
CA ASP A 87 1.82 4.63 13.39
C ASP A 87 1.95 3.97 12.01
N ALA A 88 1.37 4.54 10.96
CA ALA A 88 1.58 4.08 9.60
C ALA A 88 3.07 4.11 9.23
N ASP A 89 3.76 5.23 9.45
CA ASP A 89 5.21 5.36 9.21
C ASP A 89 6.02 4.32 9.99
N ARG A 90 5.68 4.07 11.26
CA ARG A 90 6.34 3.04 12.06
C ARG A 90 6.18 1.66 11.45
N TYR A 91 4.99 1.32 11.00
CA TYR A 91 4.71 0.03 10.38
C TYR A 91 5.45 -0.14 9.05
N PHE A 92 5.46 0.87 8.17
CA PHE A 92 6.21 0.79 6.92
C PHE A 92 7.71 0.69 7.15
N ASN A 93 8.27 1.44 8.12
CA ASN A 93 9.66 1.33 8.51
C ASN A 93 10.01 -0.07 9.07
N ARG A 94 9.12 -0.70 9.82
CA ARG A 94 9.30 -2.09 10.27
C ARG A 94 9.28 -3.06 9.08
N ALA A 95 8.43 -2.84 8.09
CA ALA A 95 8.41 -3.67 6.88
C ALA A 95 9.73 -3.58 6.12
N ILE A 96 10.27 -2.38 5.88
CA ILE A 96 11.57 -2.22 5.18
C ILE A 96 12.77 -2.64 6.02
N ALA A 97 12.66 -2.68 7.35
CA ALA A 97 13.71 -3.26 8.20
C ALA A 97 13.84 -4.77 8.00
N ILE A 98 12.75 -5.47 7.66
CA ILE A 98 12.73 -6.91 7.37
C ILE A 98 13.07 -7.16 5.88
N ARG A 99 12.44 -6.39 4.99
CA ARG A 99 12.61 -6.49 3.54
C ARG A 99 12.93 -5.12 2.95
N PRO A 100 14.21 -4.75 2.85
CA PRO A 100 14.65 -3.37 2.56
C PRO A 100 14.11 -2.76 1.27
N ASN A 101 13.84 -3.59 0.26
CA ASN A 101 13.38 -3.12 -1.04
C ASN A 101 11.94 -3.55 -1.34
N MET A 102 11.12 -3.70 -0.30
CA MET A 102 9.71 -4.04 -0.45
C MET A 102 8.96 -2.92 -1.18
N PRO A 103 8.45 -3.17 -2.40
CA PRO A 103 7.92 -2.10 -3.25
C PRO A 103 6.71 -1.41 -2.64
N GLU A 104 5.81 -2.17 -1.99
CA GLU A 104 4.62 -1.62 -1.35
C GLU A 104 4.99 -0.67 -0.21
N ALA A 105 5.94 -1.04 0.64
CA ALA A 105 6.38 -0.21 1.76
C ALA A 105 7.11 1.06 1.27
N LEU A 106 7.99 0.93 0.27
CA LEU A 106 8.69 2.09 -0.32
C LEU A 106 7.72 3.08 -0.95
N LEU A 107 6.72 2.60 -1.71
CA LEU A 107 5.71 3.48 -2.31
C LEU A 107 4.94 4.24 -1.23
N GLN A 108 4.56 3.58 -0.14
CA GLN A 108 3.83 4.22 0.95
C GLN A 108 4.70 5.28 1.66
N LEU A 109 5.93 4.95 2.02
CA LEU A 109 6.87 5.90 2.64
C LEU A 109 7.17 7.09 1.73
N GLY A 110 7.30 6.86 0.42
CA GLY A 110 7.53 7.93 -0.55
C GLY A 110 6.33 8.88 -0.66
N ASN A 111 5.11 8.35 -0.66
CA ASN A 111 3.90 9.18 -0.62
C ASN A 111 3.82 9.98 0.68
N ASP A 112 4.10 9.35 1.83
CA ASP A 112 4.08 10.05 3.13
C ASP A 112 5.12 11.18 3.19
N ALA A 113 6.33 10.96 2.68
CA ALA A 113 7.34 12.00 2.56
C ALA A 113 6.85 13.15 1.67
N PHE A 114 6.27 12.83 0.52
CA PHE A 114 5.72 13.83 -0.39
C PHE A 114 4.60 14.66 0.26
N ASP A 115 3.68 14.00 0.95
CA ASP A 115 2.52 14.64 1.60
C ASP A 115 2.95 15.56 2.77
N ARG A 116 4.08 15.23 3.43
CA ARG A 116 4.72 16.12 4.43
C ARG A 116 5.48 17.28 3.79
N GLY A 117 5.60 17.33 2.44
CA GLY A 117 6.36 18.35 1.74
C GLY A 117 7.85 18.04 1.56
N GLU A 118 8.30 16.87 1.96
CA GLU A 118 9.68 16.36 1.89
C GLU A 118 9.94 15.78 0.48
N ALA A 119 9.85 16.63 -0.55
CA ALA A 119 9.92 16.20 -1.94
C ALA A 119 11.28 15.57 -2.32
N ALA A 120 12.37 15.99 -1.66
CA ALA A 120 13.70 15.40 -1.87
C ALA A 120 13.74 13.96 -1.37
N ASP A 121 13.18 13.68 -0.19
CA ASP A 121 13.13 12.33 0.38
C ASP A 121 12.22 11.42 -0.46
N ALA A 122 11.08 11.95 -0.91
CA ALA A 122 10.21 11.22 -1.83
C ALA A 122 10.93 10.84 -3.13
N ARG A 123 11.71 11.74 -3.73
CA ARG A 123 12.56 11.48 -4.91
C ARG A 123 13.56 10.35 -4.62
N ASP A 124 14.26 10.42 -3.50
CA ASP A 124 15.30 9.44 -3.15
C ASP A 124 14.70 8.05 -2.93
N ILE A 125 13.50 7.97 -2.33
CA ILE A 125 12.73 6.74 -2.20
C ILE A 125 12.32 6.20 -3.58
N VAL A 126 11.86 7.06 -4.49
CA VAL A 126 11.53 6.65 -5.87
C VAL A 126 12.77 6.08 -6.59
N GLN A 127 13.93 6.72 -6.46
CA GLN A 127 15.17 6.23 -7.05
C GLN A 127 15.56 4.87 -6.46
N ARG A 128 15.48 4.71 -5.14
CA ARG A 128 15.71 3.43 -4.46
C ARG A 128 14.76 2.34 -4.95
N TYR A 129 13.48 2.66 -5.10
CA TYR A 129 12.49 1.71 -5.64
C TYR A 129 12.88 1.24 -7.04
N LEU A 130 13.16 2.19 -7.95
CA LEU A 130 13.43 1.91 -9.35
C LEU A 130 14.80 1.25 -9.61
N ALA A 131 15.70 1.29 -8.64
CA ALA A 131 17.00 0.62 -8.75
C ALA A 131 16.88 -0.91 -8.73
N VAL A 132 15.82 -1.47 -8.12
CA VAL A 132 15.70 -2.93 -7.89
C VAL A 132 14.31 -3.50 -8.16
N ASN A 133 13.31 -2.65 -8.34
CA ASN A 133 11.94 -3.09 -8.63
C ASN A 133 11.50 -2.63 -10.03
N ALA A 134 10.61 -3.39 -10.64
CA ALA A 134 9.96 -2.96 -11.88
C ALA A 134 9.13 -1.68 -11.63
N PRO A 135 9.10 -0.74 -12.58
CA PRO A 135 8.30 0.46 -12.45
C PRO A 135 6.80 0.13 -12.40
N THR A 136 6.06 0.95 -11.67
CA THR A 136 4.60 1.00 -11.71
C THR A 136 4.16 2.41 -12.05
N ALA A 137 2.93 2.60 -12.50
CA ALA A 137 2.39 3.93 -12.76
C ALA A 137 2.43 4.83 -11.50
N ASP A 138 2.17 4.24 -10.32
CA ASP A 138 2.15 4.96 -9.04
C ASP A 138 3.53 5.49 -8.65
N ILE A 139 4.57 4.67 -8.75
CA ILE A 139 5.93 5.12 -8.38
C ILE A 139 6.47 6.16 -9.37
N LEU A 140 6.16 6.02 -10.67
CA LEU A 140 6.53 7.02 -11.66
C LEU A 140 5.77 8.32 -11.45
N TRP A 141 4.51 8.24 -11.04
CA TRP A 141 3.70 9.40 -10.69
C TRP A 141 4.25 10.13 -9.47
N LEU A 142 4.63 9.41 -8.44
CA LEU A 142 5.30 10.00 -7.28
C LEU A 142 6.60 10.70 -7.69
N GLY A 143 7.42 10.07 -8.54
CA GLY A 143 8.65 10.66 -9.07
C GLY A 143 8.38 11.95 -9.87
N PHE A 144 7.36 11.94 -10.72
CA PHE A 144 6.91 13.12 -11.46
C PHE A 144 6.53 14.27 -10.52
N ARG A 145 5.66 13.99 -9.53
CA ARG A 145 5.22 15.01 -8.55
C ARG A 145 6.39 15.55 -7.72
N ALA A 146 7.27 14.68 -7.24
CA ALA A 146 8.43 15.07 -6.45
C ALA A 146 9.38 15.98 -7.25
N GLN A 147 9.70 15.64 -8.49
CA GLN A 147 10.57 16.46 -9.35
C GLN A 147 9.93 17.81 -9.70
N ARG A 148 8.64 17.83 -9.97
CA ARG A 148 7.91 19.12 -10.17
C ARG A 148 7.99 20.01 -8.93
N LYS A 149 7.78 19.43 -7.75
CA LYS A 149 7.85 20.16 -6.47
C LYS A 149 9.26 20.72 -6.21
N LEU A 150 10.29 20.02 -6.66
CA LEU A 150 11.70 20.43 -6.58
C LEU A 150 12.10 21.44 -7.68
N GLY A 151 11.22 21.72 -8.65
CA GLY A 151 11.51 22.62 -9.76
C GLY A 151 12.31 22.00 -10.90
N ASP A 152 12.60 20.68 -10.85
CA ASP A 152 13.30 19.97 -11.93
C ASP A 152 12.32 19.50 -13.01
N SER A 153 12.01 20.43 -13.93
CA SER A 153 11.10 20.17 -15.04
C SER A 153 11.62 19.12 -16.03
N VAL A 154 12.94 18.99 -16.17
CA VAL A 154 13.57 18.03 -17.09
C VAL A 154 13.37 16.62 -16.54
N ALA A 155 13.72 16.39 -15.27
CA ALA A 155 13.51 15.10 -14.65
C ALA A 155 12.02 14.74 -14.54
N ALA A 156 11.15 15.70 -14.26
CA ALA A 156 9.70 15.50 -14.26
C ALA A 156 9.20 15.04 -15.64
N ALA A 157 9.67 15.64 -16.74
CA ALA A 157 9.29 15.25 -18.09
C ALA A 157 9.71 13.80 -18.44
N VAL A 158 10.83 13.32 -17.89
CA VAL A 158 11.24 11.92 -18.04
C VAL A 158 10.21 10.97 -17.42
N TYR A 159 9.78 11.24 -16.19
CA TYR A 159 8.74 10.42 -15.54
C TYR A 159 7.41 10.49 -16.29
N ALA A 160 7.00 11.68 -16.71
CA ALA A 160 5.77 11.88 -17.47
C ALA A 160 5.76 11.06 -18.76
N ARG A 161 6.86 11.10 -19.53
CA ARG A 161 7.01 10.30 -20.74
C ARG A 161 6.92 8.79 -20.45
N ARG A 162 7.57 8.33 -19.39
CA ARG A 162 7.53 6.93 -18.99
C ARG A 162 6.10 6.47 -18.65
N ILE A 163 5.34 7.27 -17.90
CA ILE A 163 3.94 6.96 -17.59
C ILE A 163 3.13 6.82 -18.89
N GLN A 164 3.28 7.77 -19.82
CA GLN A 164 2.53 7.75 -21.08
C GLN A 164 2.90 6.58 -21.99
N THR A 165 4.15 6.14 -21.97
CA THR A 165 4.63 5.07 -22.86
C THR A 165 4.53 3.68 -22.25
N GLU A 166 4.84 3.53 -20.95
CA GLU A 166 4.84 2.24 -20.26
C GLU A 166 3.44 1.89 -19.69
N PHE A 167 2.64 2.92 -19.33
CA PHE A 167 1.32 2.75 -18.68
C PHE A 167 0.22 3.62 -19.31
N PRO A 168 0.00 3.58 -20.62
CA PRO A 168 -0.88 4.53 -21.34
C PRO A 168 -2.36 4.49 -20.89
N ASN A 169 -2.80 3.39 -20.31
CA ASN A 169 -4.18 3.18 -19.83
C ASN A 169 -4.34 3.40 -18.31
N SER A 170 -3.27 3.81 -17.61
CA SER A 170 -3.33 4.08 -16.17
C SER A 170 -4.11 5.35 -15.87
N GLU A 171 -4.62 5.45 -14.64
CA GLU A 171 -5.23 6.67 -14.11
C GLU A 171 -4.24 7.84 -14.15
N GLN A 172 -2.97 7.61 -13.85
CA GLN A 172 -1.90 8.59 -13.87
C GLN A 172 -1.70 9.18 -15.28
N ALA A 173 -1.73 8.34 -16.32
CA ALA A 173 -1.67 8.80 -17.71
C ALA A 173 -2.92 9.60 -18.10
N GLN A 174 -4.09 9.24 -17.59
CA GLN A 174 -5.33 9.98 -17.80
C GLN A 174 -5.29 11.34 -17.10
N ASN A 175 -4.83 11.37 -15.84
CA ASN A 175 -4.67 12.60 -15.06
C ASN A 175 -3.73 13.59 -15.76
N MET A 176 -2.63 13.12 -16.32
CA MET A 176 -1.73 13.96 -17.12
C MET A 176 -2.41 14.56 -18.36
N ARG A 177 -3.18 13.75 -19.10
CA ARG A 177 -3.93 14.25 -20.28
C ARG A 177 -4.97 15.31 -19.91
N ASN A 178 -5.55 15.18 -18.73
CA ASN A 178 -6.59 16.09 -18.23
C ASN A 178 -6.00 17.32 -17.50
N GLY A 179 -4.67 17.45 -17.40
CA GLY A 179 -4.02 18.50 -16.64
C GLY A 179 -4.27 18.45 -15.13
N VAL A 180 -4.59 17.27 -14.60
CA VAL A 180 -4.82 17.05 -13.16
C VAL A 180 -3.50 16.65 -12.51
N ASP A 181 -2.86 17.61 -11.88
CA ASP A 181 -1.54 17.45 -11.22
C ASP A 181 -1.65 17.23 -9.69
N ARG A 182 -2.79 16.76 -9.20
CA ARG A 182 -3.04 16.60 -7.76
C ARG A 182 -2.55 15.29 -7.18
#